data_e540eabbdbe9946a7f4d677b1bc83637
#
_entry.id   e540eabbdbe9946a7f4d677b1bc83637
#
_cell.length_a   1.000
_cell.length_b   1.000
_cell.length_c   1.000
_cell.angle_alpha   90.00
_cell.angle_beta   90.00
_cell.angle_gamma   90.00
#
_symmetry.space_group_name_H-M   'P 1'
#
loop_
_entity.id
_entity.type
_entity.pdbx_description
1 polymer ?
#
loop_
_entity_poly.entity_id
_entity_poly.type
_entity_poly.pdbx_seq_one_letter_code
_entity_poly.pdbx_strand_id
1 'polypeptide(L)'
;MNKKLVLGFLSLSINLAHANNSTSFITSATQAYSQNNLAALSTLAANNPDDNLATYLNANANLAKNNPVPSLDFIKNHQAGYLKNDLIHQLLSFYFNAQNWTAYLALYPQLASDQVSNNETCGYDMANFATNSQQASKSDFNYLIANKLPLWCISLIATKLNAGKLDQTNQAPFLYSLITNNQIAQFNQLDSVFKIDPIDFSSTTPTSNLANPYQIVYRIENLSQKNPEQAYTELSTANVDRGTKQYLYNVVAADLASHQSFDLSAKAIQQGNSQYLSDDENEWRVRTYLAKNDWQNVLSSIKNMPNKLQNKNAWLYWKAYAAGKLGQKTTAQATLQKIPVDYSYYSLLAQAELNALLNPNFHAEQGSIADMQYANDTQTSFAWYKTGKQINNNTLVRLATQNLYYIISQSNDRDVATISRNAFNLGWNEMGIYAATKLDIADASLSFPVLFSPQYKQAAQQMGIEMTYPMAITRQESRFNPNALAFDGGVGLMQIMPATAAYIAKKMGSSNCYKTYSCNIQFGSWYLAHLMNKFGNNIIYASAGYNAGPGRAHRWQQAFQNMDNRIQVELIPFKITRDYVQKVTTNKLVYDSLINNSQPNMLAYLNKVNNKAQTFIVDDDNNSGDATSALSQN
;
A
#
# COMPACT_ATOMS: atom_id res chain seq x y z
N MET A 1 -27.60 -18.47 -54.61
CA MET A 1 -28.05 -17.73 -53.39
C MET A 1 -27.78 -18.58 -52.16
N ASN A 2 -27.05 -18.00 -51.23
CA ASN A 2 -26.93 -18.38 -49.80
C ASN A 2 -26.16 -19.67 -49.43
N LYS A 3 -24.82 -19.55 -49.43
CA LYS A 3 -23.91 -20.45 -48.69
C LYS A 3 -23.13 -19.73 -47.54
N LYS A 4 -23.63 -18.60 -47.01
CA LYS A 4 -22.92 -17.84 -45.98
C LYS A 4 -23.57 -17.83 -44.59
N LEU A 5 -24.65 -18.63 -44.35
CA LEU A 5 -25.34 -18.61 -43.04
C LEU A 5 -25.12 -19.85 -42.16
N VAL A 6 -24.30 -20.81 -42.56
CA VAL A 6 -24.10 -22.05 -41.79
C VAL A 6 -22.79 -22.07 -40.99
N LEU A 7 -21.82 -21.18 -41.28
CA LEU A 7 -20.55 -21.15 -40.57
C LEU A 7 -20.59 -20.35 -39.25
N GLY A 8 -21.60 -19.50 -39.02
CA GLY A 8 -21.70 -18.70 -37.79
C GLY A 8 -22.25 -19.45 -36.58
N PHE A 9 -23.00 -20.55 -36.79
CA PHE A 9 -23.59 -21.32 -35.68
C PHE A 9 -22.68 -22.43 -35.15
N LEU A 10 -21.68 -22.90 -35.91
CA LEU A 10 -20.77 -23.94 -35.42
C LEU A 10 -19.70 -23.38 -34.46
N SER A 11 -19.28 -22.13 -34.62
CA SER A 11 -18.29 -21.50 -33.71
C SER A 11 -18.85 -21.18 -32.33
N LEU A 12 -20.15 -20.86 -32.22
CA LEU A 12 -20.78 -20.58 -30.91
C LEU A 12 -21.03 -21.87 -30.11
N SER A 13 -21.32 -23.00 -30.80
CA SER A 13 -21.56 -24.29 -30.12
C SER A 13 -20.27 -24.91 -29.58
N ILE A 14 -19.15 -24.71 -30.26
CA ILE A 14 -17.84 -25.19 -29.82
C ILE A 14 -17.37 -24.42 -28.57
N ASN A 15 -17.57 -23.10 -28.50
CA ASN A 15 -17.20 -22.30 -27.34
C ASN A 15 -18.08 -22.59 -26.09
N LEU A 16 -19.37 -22.91 -26.25
CA LEU A 16 -20.26 -23.31 -25.17
C LEU A 16 -19.94 -24.69 -24.59
N ALA A 17 -19.55 -25.64 -25.43
CA ALA A 17 -19.14 -26.99 -25.01
C ALA A 17 -17.80 -26.95 -24.23
N HIS A 18 -16.83 -26.15 -24.66
CA HIS A 18 -15.57 -25.95 -23.95
C HIS A 18 -15.75 -25.22 -22.60
N ALA A 19 -16.63 -24.22 -22.54
CA ALA A 19 -16.92 -23.50 -21.29
C ALA A 19 -17.54 -24.42 -20.21
N ASN A 20 -18.43 -25.33 -20.57
CA ASN A 20 -19.07 -26.24 -19.62
C ASN A 20 -18.11 -27.34 -19.11
N ASN A 21 -17.27 -27.88 -19.97
CA ASN A 21 -16.23 -28.84 -19.58
C ASN A 21 -15.14 -28.17 -18.72
N SER A 22 -14.83 -26.89 -18.98
CA SER A 22 -13.84 -26.15 -18.20
C SER A 22 -14.26 -25.94 -16.76
N THR A 23 -15.54 -25.63 -16.49
CA THR A 23 -16.04 -25.41 -15.10
C THR A 23 -15.99 -26.69 -14.27
N SER A 24 -16.40 -27.82 -14.82
CA SER A 24 -16.33 -29.13 -14.14
C SER A 24 -14.87 -29.52 -13.86
N PHE A 25 -13.97 -29.33 -14.82
CA PHE A 25 -12.55 -29.61 -14.68
C PHE A 25 -11.89 -28.71 -13.63
N ILE A 26 -12.13 -27.40 -13.69
CA ILE A 26 -11.65 -26.41 -12.71
C ILE A 26 -12.09 -26.80 -11.29
N THR A 27 -13.37 -27.19 -11.13
CA THR A 27 -13.90 -27.64 -9.84
C THR A 27 -13.18 -28.88 -9.32
N SER A 28 -12.97 -29.88 -10.20
CA SER A 28 -12.27 -31.12 -9.82
C SER A 28 -10.82 -30.86 -9.42
N ALA A 29 -10.08 -30.04 -10.18
CA ALA A 29 -8.70 -29.71 -9.89
C ALA A 29 -8.55 -28.93 -8.57
N THR A 30 -9.39 -27.93 -8.35
CA THR A 30 -9.35 -27.13 -7.11
C THR A 30 -9.83 -27.92 -5.88
N GLN A 31 -10.76 -28.84 -6.05
CA GLN A 31 -11.19 -29.74 -4.97
C GLN A 31 -10.07 -30.72 -4.60
N ALA A 32 -9.43 -31.36 -5.58
CA ALA A 32 -8.29 -32.23 -5.34
C ALA A 32 -7.14 -31.50 -4.62
N TYR A 33 -6.88 -30.25 -5.01
CA TYR A 33 -5.89 -29.39 -4.37
C TYR A 33 -6.26 -29.07 -2.91
N SER A 34 -7.48 -28.63 -2.64
CA SER A 34 -7.96 -28.31 -1.29
C SER A 34 -7.96 -29.52 -0.34
N GLN A 35 -8.17 -30.69 -0.88
CA GLN A 35 -8.12 -31.98 -0.17
C GLN A 35 -6.70 -32.57 -0.06
N ASN A 36 -5.69 -31.88 -0.62
CA ASN A 36 -4.30 -32.35 -0.68
C ASN A 36 -4.16 -33.75 -1.34
N ASN A 37 -5.01 -34.05 -2.32
CA ASN A 37 -5.04 -35.31 -3.05
C ASN A 37 -4.06 -35.25 -4.25
N LEU A 38 -2.78 -35.56 -3.97
CA LEU A 38 -1.72 -35.52 -4.99
C LEU A 38 -1.95 -36.50 -6.14
N ALA A 39 -2.51 -37.70 -5.87
CA ALA A 39 -2.77 -38.69 -6.90
C ALA A 39 -3.81 -38.18 -7.92
N ALA A 40 -4.90 -37.59 -7.43
CA ALA A 40 -5.90 -36.99 -8.30
C ALA A 40 -5.34 -35.81 -9.10
N LEU A 41 -4.54 -34.93 -8.47
CA LEU A 41 -3.90 -33.81 -9.15
C LEU A 41 -2.93 -34.27 -10.24
N SER A 42 -2.10 -35.27 -9.95
CA SER A 42 -1.15 -35.82 -10.93
C SER A 42 -1.87 -36.46 -12.12
N THR A 43 -2.98 -37.17 -11.86
CA THR A 43 -3.82 -37.73 -12.93
C THR A 43 -4.47 -36.65 -13.79
N LEU A 44 -5.03 -35.60 -13.16
CA LEU A 44 -5.64 -34.47 -13.88
C LEU A 44 -4.62 -33.74 -14.73
N ALA A 45 -3.43 -33.46 -14.19
CA ALA A 45 -2.34 -32.79 -14.91
C ALA A 45 -1.81 -33.67 -16.09
N ALA A 46 -1.62 -34.96 -15.86
CA ALA A 46 -1.14 -35.88 -16.90
C ALA A 46 -2.13 -36.04 -18.07
N ASN A 47 -3.43 -36.05 -17.76
CA ASN A 47 -4.47 -36.13 -18.79
C ASN A 47 -4.73 -34.81 -19.51
N ASN A 48 -4.25 -33.69 -18.98
CA ASN A 48 -4.45 -32.34 -19.51
C ASN A 48 -3.14 -31.54 -19.38
N PRO A 49 -2.08 -31.94 -20.10
CA PRO A 49 -0.74 -31.33 -19.94
C PRO A 49 -0.69 -29.85 -20.36
N ASP A 50 -1.60 -29.43 -21.22
CA ASP A 50 -1.71 -28.04 -21.69
C ASP A 50 -2.61 -27.16 -20.78
N ASP A 51 -3.23 -27.74 -19.74
CA ASP A 51 -4.05 -26.98 -18.81
C ASP A 51 -3.18 -26.36 -17.73
N ASN A 52 -3.04 -25.05 -17.76
CA ASN A 52 -2.20 -24.28 -16.85
C ASN A 52 -2.61 -24.42 -15.36
N LEU A 53 -3.91 -24.57 -15.07
CA LEU A 53 -4.37 -24.65 -13.67
C LEU A 53 -4.03 -26.01 -13.04
N ALA A 54 -4.38 -27.12 -13.72
CA ALA A 54 -4.16 -28.46 -13.17
C ALA A 54 -2.67 -28.75 -13.00
N THR A 55 -1.86 -28.41 -14.02
CA THR A 55 -0.41 -28.60 -13.99
C THR A 55 0.26 -27.73 -12.93
N TYR A 56 -0.17 -26.46 -12.78
CA TYR A 56 0.30 -25.57 -11.71
C TYR A 56 -0.08 -26.08 -10.31
N LEU A 57 -1.36 -26.46 -10.08
CA LEU A 57 -1.80 -26.96 -8.78
C LEU A 57 -1.08 -28.24 -8.39
N ASN A 58 -0.82 -29.13 -9.36
CA ASN A 58 -0.01 -30.33 -9.14
C ASN A 58 1.42 -29.97 -8.77
N ALA A 59 2.05 -29.05 -9.50
CA ALA A 59 3.41 -28.58 -9.22
C ALA A 59 3.53 -27.97 -7.81
N ASN A 60 2.62 -27.07 -7.47
CA ASN A 60 2.57 -26.38 -6.18
C ASN A 60 2.38 -27.38 -5.01
N ALA A 61 1.44 -28.31 -5.14
CA ALA A 61 1.18 -29.32 -4.12
C ALA A 61 2.36 -30.30 -3.92
N ASN A 62 3.05 -30.66 -4.99
CA ASN A 62 4.25 -31.52 -4.91
C ASN A 62 5.42 -30.77 -4.26
N LEU A 63 5.63 -29.49 -4.60
CA LEU A 63 6.69 -28.67 -4.02
C LEU A 63 6.50 -28.52 -2.49
N ALA A 64 5.27 -28.35 -2.03
CA ALA A 64 4.93 -28.36 -0.61
C ALA A 64 5.26 -29.68 0.13
N LYS A 65 5.49 -30.76 -0.63
CA LYS A 65 5.97 -32.07 -0.15
C LYS A 65 7.45 -32.32 -0.45
N ASN A 66 8.22 -31.27 -0.69
CA ASN A 66 9.64 -31.29 -1.03
C ASN A 66 9.97 -32.01 -2.35
N ASN A 67 9.01 -32.11 -3.29
CA ASN A 67 9.25 -32.62 -4.62
C ASN A 67 9.23 -31.48 -5.66
N PRO A 68 10.38 -30.94 -6.09
CA PRO A 68 10.46 -29.81 -7.02
C PRO A 68 10.24 -30.20 -8.50
N VAL A 69 10.26 -31.52 -8.83
CA VAL A 69 10.27 -31.98 -10.23
C VAL A 69 9.07 -31.46 -11.04
N PRO A 70 7.79 -31.57 -10.58
CA PRO A 70 6.67 -31.05 -11.36
C PRO A 70 6.70 -29.53 -11.54
N SER A 71 7.31 -28.79 -10.61
CA SER A 71 7.49 -27.33 -10.73
C SER A 71 8.53 -26.98 -11.81
N LEU A 72 9.63 -27.71 -11.89
CA LEU A 72 10.63 -27.54 -12.93
C LEU A 72 10.08 -27.90 -14.32
N ASP A 73 9.28 -28.95 -14.41
CA ASP A 73 8.61 -29.34 -15.64
C ASP A 73 7.60 -28.26 -16.09
N PHE A 74 6.85 -27.71 -15.16
CA PHE A 74 5.95 -26.58 -15.46
C PHE A 74 6.73 -25.38 -16.01
N ILE A 75 7.80 -24.96 -15.33
CA ILE A 75 8.62 -23.81 -15.73
C ILE A 75 9.23 -24.01 -17.12
N LYS A 76 9.64 -25.23 -17.46
CA LYS A 76 10.21 -25.57 -18.77
C LYS A 76 9.19 -25.52 -19.89
N ASN A 77 7.98 -26.02 -19.65
CA ASN A 77 6.99 -26.29 -20.69
C ASN A 77 5.95 -25.17 -20.87
N HIS A 78 5.86 -24.19 -19.91
CA HIS A 78 4.88 -23.11 -19.98
C HIS A 78 5.54 -21.76 -20.28
N GLN A 79 4.80 -20.90 -20.97
CA GLN A 79 5.26 -19.55 -21.31
C GLN A 79 5.34 -18.66 -20.05
N ALA A 80 6.00 -17.50 -20.18
CA ALA A 80 6.05 -16.50 -19.13
C ALA A 80 4.64 -16.05 -18.72
N GLY A 81 4.39 -15.97 -17.40
CA GLY A 81 3.10 -15.61 -16.82
C GLY A 81 3.17 -15.69 -15.31
N TYR A 82 2.09 -15.25 -14.64
CA TYR A 82 2.03 -15.24 -13.18
C TYR A 82 2.31 -16.61 -12.56
N LEU A 83 1.69 -17.69 -13.05
CA LEU A 83 1.83 -19.03 -12.47
C LEU A 83 3.28 -19.55 -12.52
N LYS A 84 3.97 -19.28 -13.64
CA LYS A 84 5.38 -19.63 -13.81
C LYS A 84 6.25 -18.85 -12.82
N ASN A 85 6.06 -17.53 -12.73
CA ASN A 85 6.83 -16.69 -11.83
C ASN A 85 6.59 -17.07 -10.36
N ASP A 86 5.35 -17.37 -9.97
CA ASP A 86 5.00 -17.82 -8.62
C ASP A 86 5.73 -19.13 -8.25
N LEU A 87 5.82 -20.10 -9.17
CA LEU A 87 6.61 -21.31 -8.94
C LEU A 87 8.10 -21.04 -8.89
N ILE A 88 8.63 -20.08 -9.66
CA ILE A 88 10.04 -19.68 -9.57
C ILE A 88 10.33 -19.09 -8.19
N HIS A 89 9.50 -18.18 -7.67
CA HIS A 89 9.64 -17.63 -6.31
C HIS A 89 9.64 -18.71 -5.23
N GLN A 90 8.73 -19.67 -5.33
CA GLN A 90 8.64 -20.80 -4.40
C GLN A 90 9.87 -21.72 -4.49
N LEU A 91 10.36 -22.03 -5.69
CA LEU A 91 11.56 -22.84 -5.90
C LEU A 91 12.83 -22.13 -5.43
N LEU A 92 12.95 -20.82 -5.62
CA LEU A 92 14.06 -20.04 -5.07
C LEU A 92 14.09 -20.14 -3.54
N SER A 93 12.91 -20.03 -2.90
CA SER A 93 12.79 -20.24 -1.44
C SER A 93 13.17 -21.66 -1.04
N PHE A 94 12.71 -22.68 -1.78
CA PHE A 94 13.05 -24.07 -1.55
C PHE A 94 14.57 -24.31 -1.65
N TYR A 95 15.22 -23.83 -2.72
CA TYR A 95 16.66 -23.99 -2.93
C TYR A 95 17.50 -23.18 -1.94
N PHE A 96 17.05 -22.00 -1.53
CA PHE A 96 17.71 -21.24 -0.47
C PHE A 96 17.74 -22.02 0.84
N ASN A 97 16.59 -22.55 1.27
CA ASN A 97 16.47 -23.34 2.50
C ASN A 97 17.27 -24.66 2.43
N ALA A 98 17.34 -25.27 1.26
CA ALA A 98 18.14 -26.48 1.00
C ALA A 98 19.64 -26.18 0.78
N GLN A 99 20.06 -24.91 0.75
CA GLN A 99 21.40 -24.45 0.40
C GLN A 99 21.89 -24.97 -0.97
N ASN A 100 20.97 -25.24 -1.88
CA ASN A 100 21.31 -25.67 -3.24
C ASN A 100 21.60 -24.46 -4.13
N TRP A 101 22.78 -23.88 -3.93
CA TRP A 101 23.18 -22.63 -4.58
C TRP A 101 23.30 -22.73 -6.09
N THR A 102 23.73 -23.87 -6.61
CA THR A 102 23.81 -24.11 -8.07
C THR A 102 22.43 -24.02 -8.74
N ALA A 103 21.42 -24.69 -8.15
CA ALA A 103 20.06 -24.65 -8.66
C ALA A 103 19.45 -23.24 -8.49
N TYR A 104 19.75 -22.55 -7.39
CA TYR A 104 19.33 -21.18 -7.15
C TYR A 104 19.83 -20.23 -8.24
N LEU A 105 21.15 -20.25 -8.53
CA LEU A 105 21.78 -19.40 -9.54
C LEU A 105 21.29 -19.69 -10.96
N ALA A 106 20.94 -20.93 -11.26
CA ALA A 106 20.39 -21.33 -12.56
C ALA A 106 18.94 -20.82 -12.75
N LEU A 107 18.17 -20.69 -11.66
CA LEU A 107 16.77 -20.32 -11.70
C LEU A 107 16.53 -18.81 -11.61
N TYR A 108 17.28 -18.10 -10.76
CA TYR A 108 17.12 -16.67 -10.48
C TYR A 108 17.05 -15.78 -11.73
N PRO A 109 17.90 -15.97 -12.79
CA PRO A 109 17.85 -15.13 -14.00
C PRO A 109 16.58 -15.27 -14.83
N GLN A 110 15.68 -16.22 -14.51
CA GLN A 110 14.41 -16.41 -15.21
C GLN A 110 13.33 -15.44 -14.73
N LEU A 111 13.54 -14.73 -13.61
CA LEU A 111 12.68 -13.63 -13.16
C LEU A 111 13.10 -12.31 -13.82
N ALA A 112 12.12 -11.52 -14.24
CA ALA A 112 12.36 -10.14 -14.65
C ALA A 112 12.79 -9.30 -13.44
N SER A 113 13.65 -8.29 -13.65
CA SER A 113 14.25 -7.49 -12.56
C SER A 113 13.22 -6.75 -11.68
N ASP A 114 12.08 -6.38 -12.24
CA ASP A 114 10.96 -5.72 -11.54
C ASP A 114 10.13 -6.69 -10.68
N GLN A 115 10.34 -8.00 -10.84
CA GLN A 115 9.64 -9.06 -10.10
C GLN A 115 10.49 -9.66 -8.99
N VAL A 116 11.79 -9.34 -8.94
CA VAL A 116 12.71 -9.84 -7.91
C VAL A 116 12.50 -9.10 -6.59
N SER A 117 12.29 -9.85 -5.50
CA SER A 117 12.21 -9.30 -4.16
C SER A 117 13.59 -9.07 -3.54
N ASN A 118 13.67 -8.22 -2.51
CA ASN A 118 14.90 -8.01 -1.74
C ASN A 118 15.41 -9.30 -1.08
N ASN A 119 14.53 -10.21 -0.66
CA ASN A 119 14.93 -11.53 -0.16
C ASN A 119 15.71 -12.32 -1.22
N GLU A 120 15.16 -12.39 -2.43
CA GLU A 120 15.76 -13.14 -3.52
C GLU A 120 17.07 -12.51 -4.00
N THR A 121 17.18 -11.18 -3.96
CA THR A 121 18.45 -10.50 -4.21
C THR A 121 19.51 -10.91 -3.19
N CYS A 122 19.18 -10.92 -1.89
CA CYS A 122 20.08 -11.42 -0.86
C CYS A 122 20.38 -12.92 -1.02
N GLY A 123 19.41 -13.71 -1.46
CA GLY A 123 19.60 -15.12 -1.78
C GLY A 123 20.57 -15.33 -2.94
N TYR A 124 20.46 -14.52 -3.99
CA TYR A 124 21.38 -14.52 -5.12
C TYR A 124 22.80 -14.13 -4.70
N ASP A 125 22.95 -13.08 -3.90
CA ASP A 125 24.24 -12.66 -3.37
C ASP A 125 24.86 -13.74 -2.44
N MET A 126 24.02 -14.41 -1.64
CA MET A 126 24.43 -15.53 -0.80
C MET A 126 24.91 -16.73 -1.64
N ALA A 127 24.17 -17.06 -2.69
CA ALA A 127 24.53 -18.15 -3.60
C ALA A 127 25.85 -17.89 -4.34
N ASN A 128 26.03 -16.66 -4.85
CA ASN A 128 27.29 -16.23 -5.45
C ASN A 128 28.45 -16.25 -4.44
N PHE A 129 28.21 -15.80 -3.21
CA PHE A 129 29.22 -15.84 -2.17
C PHE A 129 29.62 -17.26 -1.81
N ALA A 130 28.65 -18.15 -1.66
CA ALA A 130 28.89 -19.56 -1.33
C ALA A 130 29.66 -20.31 -2.41
N THR A 131 29.42 -20.00 -3.69
CA THR A 131 30.09 -20.66 -4.83
C THR A 131 31.41 -20.02 -5.23
N ASN A 132 31.59 -18.70 -5.00
CA ASN A 132 32.74 -17.91 -5.45
C ASN A 132 33.33 -17.00 -4.33
N SER A 133 33.41 -17.48 -3.10
CA SER A 133 33.78 -16.67 -1.92
C SER A 133 35.13 -15.94 -2.02
N GLN A 134 36.08 -16.47 -2.78
CA GLN A 134 37.40 -15.83 -2.95
C GLN A 134 37.36 -14.58 -3.83
N GLN A 135 36.40 -14.48 -4.74
CA GLN A 135 36.24 -13.36 -5.67
C GLN A 135 35.25 -12.30 -5.16
N ALA A 136 34.54 -12.57 -4.07
CA ALA A 136 33.54 -11.65 -3.53
C ALA A 136 34.17 -10.35 -3.02
N SER A 137 33.72 -9.22 -3.53
CA SER A 137 34.09 -7.89 -3.01
C SER A 137 33.51 -7.67 -1.61
N LYS A 138 34.15 -6.79 -0.81
CA LYS A 138 33.57 -6.32 0.45
C LYS A 138 32.25 -5.58 0.14
N SER A 139 31.20 -5.91 0.91
CA SER A 139 29.94 -5.19 0.91
C SER A 139 29.88 -4.24 2.11
N ASP A 140 29.13 -3.17 2.00
CA ASP A 140 28.81 -2.28 3.12
C ASP A 140 27.34 -2.42 3.54
N PHE A 141 26.94 -1.70 4.59
CA PHE A 141 25.57 -1.73 5.12
C PHE A 141 24.68 -0.61 4.56
N ASN A 142 25.17 0.26 3.71
CA ASN A 142 24.47 1.49 3.33
C ASN A 142 23.09 1.23 2.71
N TYR A 143 22.98 0.19 1.88
CA TYR A 143 21.71 -0.15 1.23
C TYR A 143 20.70 -0.83 2.17
N LEU A 144 21.12 -1.29 3.36
CA LEU A 144 20.29 -2.00 4.33
C LEU A 144 19.74 -1.07 5.43
N ILE A 145 20.36 0.10 5.65
CA ILE A 145 20.04 0.99 6.77
C ILE A 145 18.63 1.59 6.66
N ALA A 146 18.16 1.89 5.47
CA ALA A 146 16.92 2.64 5.24
C ALA A 146 15.66 1.76 5.07
N ASN A 147 15.78 0.43 5.09
CA ASN A 147 14.68 -0.49 4.76
C ASN A 147 14.55 -1.61 5.79
N LYS A 148 13.35 -2.21 5.89
CA LYS A 148 13.18 -3.44 6.68
C LYS A 148 14.12 -4.52 6.13
N LEU A 149 14.96 -5.09 6.99
CA LEU A 149 15.92 -6.12 6.63
C LEU A 149 15.21 -7.45 6.33
N PRO A 150 15.29 -7.97 5.08
CA PRO A 150 14.75 -9.28 4.76
C PRO A 150 15.52 -10.42 5.48
N LEU A 151 14.82 -11.50 5.80
CA LEU A 151 15.40 -12.62 6.55
C LEU A 151 16.64 -13.26 5.88
N TRP A 152 16.62 -13.40 4.55
CA TRP A 152 17.77 -13.98 3.84
C TRP A 152 19.00 -13.08 3.85
N CYS A 153 18.80 -11.77 3.97
CA CYS A 153 19.89 -10.82 4.11
C CYS A 153 20.63 -10.98 5.45
N ILE A 154 19.94 -11.43 6.51
CA ILE A 154 20.60 -11.72 7.81
C ILE A 154 21.62 -12.85 7.63
N SER A 155 21.25 -13.93 6.96
CA SER A 155 22.15 -15.06 6.68
C SER A 155 23.36 -14.63 5.85
N LEU A 156 23.13 -13.77 4.84
CA LEU A 156 24.20 -13.20 4.01
C LEU A 156 25.17 -12.34 4.84
N ILE A 157 24.65 -11.46 5.70
CA ILE A 157 25.45 -10.58 6.58
C ILE A 157 26.30 -11.44 7.50
N ALA A 158 25.70 -12.39 8.21
CA ALA A 158 26.41 -13.28 9.13
C ALA A 158 27.54 -14.05 8.41
N THR A 159 27.25 -14.59 7.24
CA THR A 159 28.24 -15.34 6.44
C THR A 159 29.38 -14.46 5.97
N LYS A 160 29.11 -13.28 5.43
CA LYS A 160 30.14 -12.33 4.97
C LYS A 160 30.98 -11.78 6.12
N LEU A 161 30.36 -11.52 7.28
CA LEU A 161 31.09 -11.06 8.47
C LEU A 161 32.07 -12.13 8.96
N ASN A 162 31.62 -13.37 9.12
CA ASN A 162 32.47 -14.49 9.53
C ASN A 162 33.64 -14.75 8.57
N ALA A 163 33.46 -14.45 7.29
CA ALA A 163 34.51 -14.55 6.28
C ALA A 163 35.40 -13.31 6.17
N GLY A 164 35.21 -12.27 6.98
CA GLY A 164 35.94 -11.00 6.90
C GLY A 164 35.69 -10.19 5.62
N LYS A 165 34.57 -10.44 4.92
CA LYS A 165 34.18 -9.82 3.66
C LYS A 165 33.12 -8.74 3.83
N LEU A 166 32.86 -8.26 5.05
CA LEU A 166 31.92 -7.21 5.35
C LEU A 166 32.66 -5.98 5.87
N ASP A 167 32.39 -4.81 5.29
CA ASP A 167 32.90 -3.55 5.81
C ASP A 167 32.08 -3.14 7.03
N GLN A 168 32.74 -3.00 8.18
CA GLN A 168 32.08 -2.69 9.45
C GLN A 168 31.97 -1.18 9.74
N THR A 169 32.38 -0.32 8.82
CA THR A 169 32.37 1.13 9.03
C THR A 169 31.00 1.67 9.44
N ASN A 170 29.91 1.10 8.89
CA ASN A 170 28.52 1.51 9.16
C ASN A 170 27.77 0.49 10.02
N GLN A 171 28.47 -0.37 10.78
CA GLN A 171 27.84 -1.40 11.62
C GLN A 171 26.89 -0.82 12.66
N ALA A 172 27.35 0.20 13.40
CA ALA A 172 26.52 0.77 14.46
C ALA A 172 25.24 1.43 13.92
N PRO A 173 25.26 2.33 12.91
CA PRO A 173 24.05 2.86 12.31
C PRO A 173 23.12 1.78 11.75
N PHE A 174 23.66 0.71 11.16
CA PHE A 174 22.86 -0.40 10.68
C PHE A 174 22.10 -1.11 11.81
N LEU A 175 22.81 -1.44 12.90
CA LEU A 175 22.19 -2.11 14.07
C LEU A 175 21.20 -1.19 14.80
N TYR A 176 21.49 0.10 14.89
CA TYR A 176 20.53 1.09 15.39
C TYR A 176 19.26 1.12 14.56
N SER A 177 19.37 1.04 13.22
CA SER A 177 18.21 1.02 12.34
C SER A 177 17.31 -0.21 12.56
N LEU A 178 17.84 -1.36 12.97
CA LEU A 178 17.03 -2.52 13.33
C LEU A 178 16.19 -2.25 14.58
N ILE A 179 16.77 -1.58 15.57
CA ILE A 179 16.07 -1.22 16.80
C ILE A 179 14.99 -0.19 16.51
N THR A 180 15.32 0.90 15.81
CA THR A 180 14.41 2.01 15.55
C THR A 180 13.32 1.71 14.51
N ASN A 181 13.50 0.67 13.69
CA ASN A 181 12.46 0.13 12.80
C ASN A 181 11.68 -1.05 13.39
N ASN A 182 11.77 -1.26 14.70
CA ASN A 182 11.10 -2.37 15.42
C ASN A 182 11.44 -3.76 14.86
N GLN A 183 12.68 -3.96 14.36
CA GLN A 183 13.20 -5.23 13.85
C GLN A 183 14.02 -5.98 14.91
N ILE A 184 13.47 -6.06 16.11
CA ILE A 184 14.15 -6.65 17.29
C ILE A 184 14.53 -8.12 17.07
N ALA A 185 13.68 -8.91 16.39
CA ALA A 185 13.98 -10.29 16.08
C ALA A 185 15.23 -10.43 15.18
N GLN A 186 15.38 -9.54 14.18
CA GLN A 186 16.55 -9.48 13.31
C GLN A 186 17.79 -9.01 14.07
N PHE A 187 17.63 -8.00 14.93
CA PHE A 187 18.70 -7.55 15.82
C PHE A 187 19.23 -8.70 16.68
N ASN A 188 18.33 -9.44 17.36
CA ASN A 188 18.71 -10.57 18.24
C ASN A 188 19.35 -11.76 17.47
N GLN A 189 19.10 -11.91 16.17
CA GLN A 189 19.80 -12.91 15.36
C GLN A 189 21.24 -12.48 15.01
N LEU A 190 21.52 -11.20 15.01
CA LEU A 190 22.81 -10.63 14.67
C LEU A 190 23.66 -10.25 15.91
N ASP A 191 23.08 -10.14 17.10
CA ASP A 191 23.78 -9.72 18.30
C ASP A 191 24.98 -10.64 18.63
N SER A 192 24.75 -11.97 18.58
CA SER A 192 25.81 -12.95 18.79
C SER A 192 26.89 -12.93 17.71
N VAL A 193 26.50 -12.63 16.46
CA VAL A 193 27.41 -12.53 15.31
C VAL A 193 28.31 -11.30 15.44
N PHE A 194 27.76 -10.15 15.86
CA PHE A 194 28.48 -8.91 16.09
C PHE A 194 29.08 -8.80 17.49
N LYS A 195 28.86 -9.79 18.37
CA LYS A 195 29.32 -9.81 19.77
C LYS A 195 28.86 -8.58 20.56
N ILE A 196 27.58 -8.28 20.47
CA ILE A 196 26.92 -7.18 21.17
C ILE A 196 26.52 -7.64 22.56
N ASP A 197 26.72 -6.79 23.57
CA ASP A 197 26.24 -7.07 24.92
C ASP A 197 24.69 -7.15 24.92
N PRO A 198 24.10 -8.08 25.67
CA PRO A 198 22.66 -8.26 25.73
C PRO A 198 21.90 -6.98 26.07
N ILE A 199 20.78 -6.76 25.41
CA ILE A 199 19.88 -5.63 25.64
C ILE A 199 18.70 -6.09 26.50
N ASP A 200 18.40 -5.35 27.56
CA ASP A 200 17.17 -5.51 28.32
C ASP A 200 16.04 -4.66 27.70
N PHE A 201 15.19 -5.31 26.91
CA PHE A 201 14.03 -4.66 26.25
C PHE A 201 12.89 -4.30 27.23
N SER A 202 12.98 -4.70 28.50
CA SER A 202 12.03 -4.31 29.56
C SER A 202 12.49 -3.12 30.38
N SER A 203 13.77 -2.73 30.28
CA SER A 203 14.38 -1.70 31.13
C SER A 203 13.78 -0.32 30.92
N THR A 204 13.48 0.32 32.03
CA THR A 204 13.07 1.74 32.10
C THR A 204 14.18 2.63 32.66
N THR A 205 15.38 2.11 32.84
CA THR A 205 16.55 2.83 33.38
C THR A 205 16.86 4.07 32.55
N PRO A 206 17.02 5.27 33.17
CA PRO A 206 17.42 6.47 32.46
C PRO A 206 18.76 6.33 31.73
N THR A 207 18.92 6.99 30.59
CA THR A 207 20.11 6.87 29.73
C THR A 207 21.40 7.31 30.42
N SER A 208 21.33 8.24 31.39
CA SER A 208 22.47 8.67 32.20
C SER A 208 23.13 7.54 33.00
N ASN A 209 22.40 6.45 33.26
CA ASN A 209 22.85 5.28 34.04
C ASN A 209 23.14 4.06 33.17
N LEU A 210 23.08 4.21 31.85
CA LEU A 210 23.34 3.16 30.88
C LEU A 210 24.71 3.36 30.21
N ALA A 211 25.47 2.26 30.06
CA ALA A 211 26.76 2.25 29.37
C ALA A 211 26.69 1.63 27.98
N ASN A 212 25.76 0.68 27.73
CA ASN A 212 25.59 0.03 26.44
C ASN A 212 24.90 0.97 25.45
N PRO A 213 25.53 1.38 24.33
CA PRO A 213 24.94 2.32 23.37
C PRO A 213 23.66 1.77 22.70
N TYR A 214 23.56 0.45 22.46
CA TYR A 214 22.37 -0.17 21.89
C TYR A 214 21.19 -0.13 22.87
N GLN A 215 21.46 -0.30 24.17
CA GLN A 215 20.47 -0.14 25.24
C GLN A 215 19.95 1.31 25.29
N ILE A 216 20.84 2.28 25.13
CA ILE A 216 20.48 3.71 25.06
C ILE A 216 19.63 3.99 23.83
N VAL A 217 19.99 3.48 22.65
CA VAL A 217 19.19 3.61 21.41
C VAL A 217 17.79 3.03 21.62
N TYR A 218 17.67 1.82 22.15
CA TYR A 218 16.37 1.21 22.45
C TYR A 218 15.55 2.04 23.45
N ARG A 219 16.18 2.52 24.51
CA ARG A 219 15.52 3.35 25.54
C ARG A 219 14.97 4.65 24.94
N ILE A 220 15.79 5.37 24.16
CA ILE A 220 15.37 6.64 23.52
C ILE A 220 14.25 6.39 22.51
N GLU A 221 14.36 5.35 21.66
CA GLU A 221 13.33 4.97 20.70
C GLU A 221 11.99 4.68 21.38
N ASN A 222 11.98 3.78 22.37
CA ASN A 222 10.75 3.41 23.09
C ASN A 222 10.12 4.61 23.85
N LEU A 223 10.95 5.49 24.38
CA LEU A 223 10.47 6.71 25.04
C LEU A 223 9.94 7.71 24.02
N SER A 224 10.62 7.87 22.89
CA SER A 224 10.27 8.84 21.84
C SER A 224 8.88 8.55 21.24
N GLN A 225 8.55 7.28 20.99
CA GLN A 225 7.22 6.90 20.52
C GLN A 225 6.09 7.25 21.49
N LYS A 226 6.35 7.34 22.81
CA LYS A 226 5.35 7.57 23.84
C LYS A 226 5.34 9.01 24.37
N ASN A 227 6.52 9.59 24.55
CA ASN A 227 6.76 10.92 25.07
C ASN A 227 8.03 11.53 24.45
N PRO A 228 7.95 12.03 23.21
CA PRO A 228 9.13 12.51 22.47
C PRO A 228 9.80 13.74 23.12
N GLU A 229 9.06 14.55 23.87
CA GLU A 229 9.64 15.70 24.60
C GLU A 229 10.54 15.24 25.75
N GLN A 230 10.12 14.20 26.46
CA GLN A 230 10.96 13.58 27.50
C GLN A 230 12.16 12.87 26.86
N ALA A 231 11.98 12.18 25.72
CA ALA A 231 13.08 11.56 24.99
C ALA A 231 14.12 12.59 24.54
N TYR A 232 13.68 13.75 24.03
CA TYR A 232 14.57 14.85 23.67
C TYR A 232 15.40 15.34 24.87
N THR A 233 14.76 15.50 26.02
CA THR A 233 15.43 15.93 27.25
C THR A 233 16.43 14.88 27.74
N GLU A 234 16.02 13.60 27.81
CA GLU A 234 16.86 12.48 28.25
C GLU A 234 18.06 12.26 27.32
N LEU A 235 17.87 12.40 25.99
CA LEU A 235 18.93 12.33 25.00
C LEU A 235 20.01 13.43 25.20
N SER A 236 19.62 14.62 25.65
CA SER A 236 20.56 15.72 25.88
C SER A 236 21.68 15.35 26.86
N THR A 237 21.39 14.51 27.85
CA THR A 237 22.30 14.05 28.91
C THR A 237 22.84 12.63 28.68
N ALA A 238 22.41 11.94 27.62
CA ALA A 238 22.86 10.57 27.33
C ALA A 238 24.37 10.49 27.09
N ASN A 239 24.99 9.48 27.69
CA ASN A 239 26.43 9.21 27.55
C ASN A 239 26.71 8.31 26.34
N VAL A 240 26.64 8.88 25.14
CA VAL A 240 26.95 8.21 23.87
C VAL A 240 27.85 9.10 23.03
N ASP A 241 28.55 8.50 22.08
CA ASP A 241 29.36 9.25 21.13
C ASP A 241 28.53 10.24 20.29
N ARG A 242 29.23 11.19 19.68
CA ARG A 242 28.58 12.27 18.90
C ARG A 242 27.74 11.73 17.75
N GLY A 243 28.21 10.69 17.05
CA GLY A 243 27.51 10.10 15.89
C GLY A 243 26.19 9.45 16.30
N THR A 244 26.24 8.64 17.38
CA THR A 244 25.04 8.04 17.98
C THR A 244 24.05 9.10 18.44
N LYS A 245 24.55 10.16 19.08
CA LYS A 245 23.68 11.27 19.54
C LYS A 245 22.98 11.96 18.38
N GLN A 246 23.72 12.26 17.29
CA GLN A 246 23.17 12.87 16.08
C GLN A 246 22.14 11.95 15.40
N TYR A 247 22.38 10.63 15.35
CA TYR A 247 21.43 9.65 14.85
C TYR A 247 20.12 9.72 15.63
N LEU A 248 20.20 9.65 16.97
CA LEU A 248 19.02 9.66 17.84
C LEU A 248 18.24 10.99 17.79
N TYR A 249 18.90 12.10 17.58
CA TYR A 249 18.19 13.38 17.36
C TYR A 249 17.34 13.38 16.10
N ASN A 250 17.71 12.64 15.05
CA ASN A 250 16.87 12.47 13.86
C ASN A 250 15.61 11.67 14.17
N VAL A 251 15.75 10.56 14.91
CA VAL A 251 14.63 9.72 15.36
C VAL A 251 13.66 10.54 16.20
N VAL A 252 14.16 11.17 17.26
CA VAL A 252 13.35 12.00 18.17
C VAL A 252 12.70 13.18 17.44
N ALA A 253 13.36 13.76 16.43
CA ALA A 253 12.78 14.85 15.64
C ALA A 253 11.53 14.40 14.86
N ALA A 254 11.52 13.21 14.28
CA ALA A 254 10.37 12.67 13.57
C ALA A 254 9.19 12.42 14.53
N ASP A 255 9.45 11.85 15.70
CA ASP A 255 8.42 11.60 16.71
C ASP A 255 7.87 12.91 17.31
N LEU A 256 8.73 13.90 17.60
CA LEU A 256 8.30 15.23 18.02
C LEU A 256 7.34 15.86 17.00
N ALA A 257 7.67 15.77 15.71
CA ALA A 257 6.82 16.32 14.65
C ALA A 257 5.49 15.57 14.55
N SER A 258 5.49 14.24 14.63
CA SER A 258 4.27 13.42 14.59
C SER A 258 3.37 13.68 15.82
N HIS A 259 3.94 14.15 16.93
CA HIS A 259 3.23 14.59 18.14
C HIS A 259 2.99 16.11 18.16
N GLN A 260 3.13 16.79 17.04
CA GLN A 260 2.87 18.22 16.80
C GLN A 260 3.81 19.21 17.57
N SER A 261 4.90 18.72 18.15
CA SER A 261 5.93 19.54 18.81
C SER A 261 6.95 20.08 17.79
N PHE A 262 6.49 20.84 16.78
CA PHE A 262 7.29 21.26 15.62
C PHE A 262 8.50 22.13 15.98
N ASP A 263 8.41 22.96 17.02
CA ASP A 263 9.52 23.81 17.46
C ASP A 263 10.67 22.98 18.06
N LEU A 264 10.35 21.98 18.86
CA LEU A 264 11.36 21.05 19.40
C LEU A 264 11.90 20.13 18.30
N SER A 265 11.03 19.68 17.39
CA SER A 265 11.47 18.91 16.22
C SER A 265 12.51 19.68 15.39
N ALA A 266 12.27 20.96 15.09
CA ALA A 266 13.21 21.78 14.37
C ALA A 266 14.57 21.92 15.10
N LYS A 267 14.55 22.05 16.45
CA LYS A 267 15.78 22.07 17.26
C LYS A 267 16.50 20.73 17.24
N ALA A 268 15.78 19.61 17.29
CA ALA A 268 16.35 18.28 17.19
C ALA A 268 16.99 18.04 15.81
N ILE A 269 16.32 18.46 14.72
CA ILE A 269 16.87 18.41 13.35
C ILE A 269 18.22 19.15 13.24
N GLN A 270 18.38 20.29 13.90
CA GLN A 270 19.63 21.06 13.89
C GLN A 270 20.77 20.36 14.65
N GLN A 271 20.44 19.49 15.61
CA GLN A 271 21.42 18.70 16.37
C GLN A 271 21.71 17.34 15.71
N GLY A 272 20.83 16.88 14.86
CA GLY A 272 21.01 15.68 14.06
C GLY A 272 21.98 15.87 12.89
N ASN A 273 22.10 14.84 12.08
CA ASN A 273 22.82 14.91 10.81
C ASN A 273 21.91 14.48 9.65
N SER A 274 22.40 14.52 8.40
CA SER A 274 21.66 14.07 7.23
C SER A 274 22.02 12.66 6.78
N GLN A 275 22.89 11.97 7.52
CA GLN A 275 23.30 10.60 7.22
C GLN A 275 22.33 9.62 7.88
N TYR A 276 22.09 8.49 7.22
CA TYR A 276 21.33 7.35 7.74
C TYR A 276 19.86 7.66 8.12
N LEU A 277 19.26 8.69 7.50
CA LEU A 277 17.84 8.98 7.68
C LEU A 277 16.99 7.91 6.97
N SER A 278 16.04 7.33 7.70
CA SER A 278 14.95 6.55 7.11
C SER A 278 14.08 7.40 6.17
N ASP A 279 13.26 6.75 5.35
CA ASP A 279 12.29 7.45 4.50
C ASP A 279 11.35 8.32 5.35
N ASP A 280 10.89 7.82 6.50
CA ASP A 280 9.96 8.52 7.38
C ASP A 280 10.61 9.75 8.06
N GLU A 281 11.83 9.62 8.58
CA GLU A 281 12.57 10.75 9.15
C GLU A 281 12.84 11.85 8.13
N ASN A 282 13.19 11.50 6.89
CA ASN A 282 13.32 12.45 5.78
C ASN A 282 12.00 13.19 5.53
N GLU A 283 10.88 12.47 5.46
CA GLU A 283 9.56 13.02 5.22
C GLU A 283 9.10 13.92 6.38
N TRP A 284 9.30 13.50 7.65
CA TRP A 284 8.95 14.32 8.82
C TRP A 284 9.80 15.57 8.97
N ARG A 285 11.05 15.55 8.54
CA ARG A 285 11.89 16.75 8.49
C ARG A 285 11.28 17.83 7.59
N VAL A 286 10.75 17.46 6.42
CA VAL A 286 10.02 18.40 5.54
C VAL A 286 8.73 18.87 6.19
N ARG A 287 7.92 17.97 6.78
CA ARG A 287 6.68 18.31 7.46
C ARG A 287 6.88 19.28 8.63
N THR A 288 7.96 19.12 9.38
CA THR A 288 8.34 20.07 10.45
C THR A 288 8.46 21.49 9.90
N TYR A 289 9.17 21.67 8.80
CA TYR A 289 9.35 23.00 8.21
C TYR A 289 8.13 23.51 7.46
N LEU A 290 7.30 22.63 6.90
CA LEU A 290 5.97 23.00 6.36
C LEU A 290 5.07 23.59 7.46
N ALA A 291 5.01 22.95 8.62
CA ALA A 291 4.23 23.44 9.76
C ALA A 291 4.69 24.82 10.24
N LYS A 292 5.97 25.13 10.08
CA LYS A 292 6.59 26.40 10.46
C LYS A 292 6.58 27.46 9.36
N ASN A 293 6.08 27.15 8.14
CA ASN A 293 6.19 28.00 6.96
C ASN A 293 7.63 28.39 6.61
N ASP A 294 8.60 27.55 6.95
CA ASP A 294 10.03 27.77 6.68
C ASP A 294 10.41 27.19 5.31
N TRP A 295 10.09 27.94 4.27
CA TRP A 295 10.22 27.49 2.86
C TRP A 295 11.65 27.20 2.45
N GLN A 296 12.61 27.92 3.03
CA GLN A 296 14.05 27.68 2.75
C GLN A 296 14.47 26.30 3.24
N ASN A 297 14.09 25.95 4.47
CA ASN A 297 14.39 24.64 5.05
C ASN A 297 13.55 23.53 4.45
N VAL A 298 12.33 23.79 3.96
CA VAL A 298 11.56 22.85 3.13
C VAL A 298 12.36 22.46 1.89
N LEU A 299 12.87 23.44 1.11
CA LEU A 299 13.67 23.16 -0.10
C LEU A 299 14.96 22.41 0.22
N SER A 300 15.67 22.85 1.26
CA SER A 300 16.91 22.20 1.70
C SER A 300 16.67 20.75 2.12
N SER A 301 15.63 20.50 2.90
CA SER A 301 15.28 19.15 3.34
C SER A 301 14.94 18.23 2.16
N ILE A 302 14.11 18.68 1.21
CA ILE A 302 13.78 17.87 0.01
C ILE A 302 15.02 17.62 -0.84
N LYS A 303 15.90 18.62 -1.03
CA LYS A 303 17.16 18.46 -1.78
C LYS A 303 18.07 17.39 -1.18
N ASN A 304 18.06 17.24 0.13
CA ASN A 304 18.91 16.28 0.85
C ASN A 304 18.30 14.87 0.98
N MET A 305 17.07 14.66 0.55
CA MET A 305 16.45 13.33 0.51
C MET A 305 17.14 12.43 -0.55
N PRO A 306 17.05 11.09 -0.41
CA PRO A 306 17.35 10.17 -1.49
C PRO A 306 16.56 10.50 -2.77
N ASN A 307 17.16 10.33 -3.94
CA ASN A 307 16.52 10.66 -5.23
C ASN A 307 15.12 10.00 -5.41
N LYS A 308 14.96 8.77 -4.94
CA LYS A 308 13.68 8.06 -4.97
C LYS A 308 12.58 8.83 -4.23
N LEU A 309 12.90 9.42 -3.08
CA LEU A 309 11.94 10.24 -2.31
C LEU A 309 11.70 11.58 -3.00
N GLN A 310 12.77 12.28 -3.43
CA GLN A 310 12.64 13.59 -4.08
C GLN A 310 11.66 13.58 -5.26
N ASN A 311 11.55 12.45 -5.96
CA ASN A 311 10.70 12.28 -7.15
C ASN A 311 9.26 11.79 -6.83
N LYS A 312 8.91 11.59 -5.56
CA LYS A 312 7.49 11.35 -5.20
C LYS A 312 6.66 12.61 -5.46
N ASN A 313 5.45 12.47 -6.00
CA ASN A 313 4.55 13.58 -6.34
C ASN A 313 4.35 14.56 -5.18
N ALA A 314 4.26 14.06 -3.95
CA ALA A 314 4.15 14.89 -2.75
C ALA A 314 5.33 15.85 -2.61
N TRP A 315 6.57 15.34 -2.73
CA TRP A 315 7.77 16.17 -2.53
C TRP A 315 8.10 17.04 -3.73
N LEU A 316 7.72 16.65 -4.94
CA LEU A 316 7.72 17.54 -6.11
C LEU A 316 6.76 18.71 -5.91
N TYR A 317 5.53 18.43 -5.44
CA TYR A 317 4.54 19.49 -5.17
C TYR A 317 5.04 20.47 -4.09
N TRP A 318 5.48 19.97 -2.93
CA TRP A 318 5.94 20.82 -1.84
C TRP A 318 7.23 21.58 -2.17
N LYS A 319 8.11 20.99 -2.99
CA LYS A 319 9.26 21.70 -3.57
C LYS A 319 8.83 22.87 -4.44
N ALA A 320 7.87 22.65 -5.34
CA ALA A 320 7.34 23.71 -6.19
C ALA A 320 6.64 24.79 -5.37
N TYR A 321 5.82 24.40 -4.40
CA TYR A 321 5.11 25.32 -3.52
C TYR A 321 6.08 26.22 -2.74
N ALA A 322 7.11 25.63 -2.10
CA ALA A 322 8.13 26.38 -1.36
C ALA A 322 8.93 27.31 -2.28
N ALA A 323 9.31 26.86 -3.48
CA ALA A 323 9.97 27.69 -4.48
C ALA A 323 9.10 28.89 -4.89
N GLY A 324 7.80 28.68 -5.08
CA GLY A 324 6.83 29.74 -5.36
C GLY A 324 6.74 30.77 -4.24
N LYS A 325 6.70 30.33 -2.97
CA LYS A 325 6.71 31.20 -1.78
C LYS A 325 7.98 32.05 -1.66
N LEU A 326 9.09 31.55 -2.20
CA LEU A 326 10.39 32.26 -2.25
C LEU A 326 10.58 33.09 -3.54
N GLY A 327 9.52 33.26 -4.36
CA GLY A 327 9.56 34.07 -5.59
C GLY A 327 10.18 33.36 -6.81
N GLN A 328 10.56 32.09 -6.70
CA GLN A 328 11.21 31.31 -7.77
C GLN A 328 10.15 30.70 -8.71
N LYS A 329 9.33 31.54 -9.36
CA LYS A 329 8.16 31.13 -10.14
C LYS A 329 8.47 30.14 -11.26
N THR A 330 9.53 30.39 -12.05
CA THR A 330 9.94 29.49 -13.15
C THR A 330 10.33 28.11 -12.66
N THR A 331 11.08 28.03 -11.56
CA THR A 331 11.46 26.76 -10.92
C THR A 331 10.23 26.01 -10.39
N ALA A 332 9.28 26.75 -9.80
CA ALA A 332 8.04 26.17 -9.31
C ALA A 332 7.23 25.53 -10.45
N GLN A 333 6.99 26.26 -11.55
CA GLN A 333 6.26 25.74 -12.72
C GLN A 333 6.95 24.52 -13.34
N ALA A 334 8.26 24.61 -13.59
CA ALA A 334 9.03 23.48 -14.14
C ALA A 334 9.04 22.24 -13.23
N THR A 335 8.88 22.44 -11.91
CA THR A 335 8.80 21.33 -10.95
C THR A 335 7.38 20.71 -10.96
N LEU A 336 6.33 21.49 -11.00
CA LEU A 336 4.94 21.01 -11.11
C LEU A 336 4.71 20.18 -12.39
N GLN A 337 5.31 20.59 -13.51
CA GLN A 337 5.25 19.87 -14.79
C GLN A 337 5.87 18.46 -14.78
N LYS A 338 6.68 18.13 -13.75
CA LYS A 338 7.24 16.78 -13.58
C LYS A 338 6.28 15.82 -12.90
N ILE A 339 5.20 16.32 -12.30
CA ILE A 339 4.18 15.49 -11.66
C ILE A 339 3.31 14.86 -12.75
N PRO A 340 3.19 13.52 -12.80
CA PRO A 340 2.32 12.84 -13.76
C PRO A 340 0.88 13.37 -13.72
N VAL A 341 0.21 13.37 -14.87
CA VAL A 341 -1.16 13.87 -15.02
C VAL A 341 -2.13 12.71 -14.78
N ASP A 342 -2.67 12.62 -13.56
CA ASP A 342 -3.63 11.61 -13.15
C ASP A 342 -4.65 12.16 -12.14
N TYR A 343 -5.59 11.31 -11.68
CA TYR A 343 -6.55 11.67 -10.62
C TYR A 343 -6.00 11.36 -9.21
N SER A 344 -4.72 11.66 -8.95
CA SER A 344 -4.16 11.63 -7.59
C SER A 344 -4.19 13.01 -6.95
N TYR A 345 -4.13 13.04 -5.61
CA TYR A 345 -4.23 14.28 -4.83
C TYR A 345 -3.22 15.34 -5.27
N TYR A 346 -1.95 14.98 -5.39
CA TYR A 346 -0.90 15.93 -5.77
C TYR A 346 -0.88 16.26 -7.26
N SER A 347 -1.34 15.35 -8.13
CA SER A 347 -1.56 15.65 -9.52
C SER A 347 -2.66 16.70 -9.70
N LEU A 348 -3.81 16.53 -9.06
CA LEU A 348 -4.91 17.50 -9.14
C LEU A 348 -4.54 18.87 -8.55
N LEU A 349 -3.71 18.91 -7.49
CA LEU A 349 -3.14 20.16 -7.00
C LEU A 349 -2.22 20.82 -8.03
N ALA A 350 -1.29 20.06 -8.61
CA ALA A 350 -0.36 20.56 -9.62
C ALA A 350 -1.09 21.08 -10.86
N GLN A 351 -2.10 20.34 -11.36
CA GLN A 351 -2.92 20.78 -12.48
C GLN A 351 -3.69 22.08 -12.18
N ALA A 352 -4.19 22.23 -10.95
CA ALA A 352 -4.86 23.46 -10.52
C ALA A 352 -3.89 24.66 -10.45
N GLU A 353 -2.67 24.48 -9.93
CA GLU A 353 -1.63 25.53 -9.90
C GLU A 353 -1.12 25.90 -11.31
N LEU A 354 -1.14 24.96 -12.25
CA LEU A 354 -0.75 25.17 -13.65
C LEU A 354 -1.89 25.70 -14.54
N ASN A 355 -3.13 25.81 -14.02
CA ASN A 355 -4.35 26.09 -14.80
C ASN A 355 -4.56 25.10 -15.96
N ALA A 356 -4.20 23.84 -15.77
CA ALA A 356 -4.26 22.74 -16.74
C ALA A 356 -5.16 21.60 -16.21
N LEU A 357 -6.42 21.92 -15.89
CA LEU A 357 -7.35 21.00 -15.27
C LEU A 357 -7.68 19.82 -16.18
N LEU A 358 -7.80 18.62 -15.58
CA LEU A 358 -8.16 17.40 -16.29
C LEU A 358 -9.58 17.46 -16.88
N ASN A 359 -9.74 16.86 -18.07
CA ASN A 359 -11.05 16.65 -18.66
C ASN A 359 -11.65 15.33 -18.15
N PRO A 360 -12.71 15.35 -17.31
CA PRO A 360 -13.30 14.13 -16.77
C PRO A 360 -14.08 13.31 -17.82
N ASN A 361 -14.33 13.88 -19.01
CA ASN A 361 -15.04 13.24 -20.12
C ASN A 361 -14.08 12.52 -21.10
N PHE A 362 -12.81 12.38 -20.77
CA PHE A 362 -11.90 11.55 -21.54
C PHE A 362 -12.25 10.08 -21.35
N HIS A 363 -12.30 9.32 -22.44
CA HIS A 363 -12.54 7.87 -22.44
C HIS A 363 -11.40 7.17 -23.14
N ALA A 364 -10.79 6.20 -22.45
CA ALA A 364 -9.78 5.34 -23.03
C ALA A 364 -10.37 4.44 -24.10
N GLU A 365 -9.62 4.23 -25.19
CA GLU A 365 -10.00 3.29 -26.24
C GLU A 365 -10.11 1.88 -25.66
N GLN A 366 -11.13 1.14 -26.06
CA GLN A 366 -11.39 -0.24 -25.66
C GLN A 366 -11.42 -1.14 -26.90
N GLY A 367 -10.99 -2.39 -26.71
CA GLY A 367 -11.02 -3.42 -27.74
C GLY A 367 -11.92 -4.60 -27.38
N SER A 368 -11.68 -5.70 -28.06
CA SER A 368 -12.19 -7.02 -27.70
C SER A 368 -11.11 -7.79 -26.94
N ILE A 369 -11.49 -8.62 -25.95
CA ILE A 369 -10.53 -9.51 -25.27
C ILE A 369 -9.84 -10.43 -26.30
N ALA A 370 -10.54 -10.85 -27.35
CA ALA A 370 -9.97 -11.71 -28.39
C ALA A 370 -8.81 -11.08 -29.17
N ASP A 371 -8.73 -9.76 -29.21
CA ASP A 371 -7.69 -9.00 -29.92
C ASP A 371 -6.49 -8.64 -29.04
N MET A 372 -6.53 -9.01 -27.75
CA MET A 372 -5.47 -8.69 -26.81
C MET A 372 -4.26 -9.62 -26.95
N GLN A 373 -3.08 -9.12 -26.63
CA GLN A 373 -1.86 -9.94 -26.58
C GLN A 373 -2.01 -11.15 -25.64
N TYR A 374 -2.67 -10.98 -24.50
CA TYR A 374 -2.92 -12.02 -23.49
C TYR A 374 -4.38 -12.47 -23.45
N ALA A 375 -5.00 -12.64 -24.64
CA ALA A 375 -6.43 -12.95 -24.78
C ALA A 375 -6.85 -14.20 -23.99
N ASN A 376 -6.13 -15.32 -24.18
CA ASN A 376 -6.45 -16.60 -23.54
C ASN A 376 -6.31 -16.52 -22.01
N ASP A 377 -5.22 -15.93 -21.51
CA ASP A 377 -4.96 -15.80 -20.06
C ASP A 377 -5.96 -14.86 -19.40
N THR A 378 -6.38 -13.81 -20.12
CA THR A 378 -7.43 -12.87 -19.66
C THR A 378 -8.79 -13.59 -19.56
N GLN A 379 -9.20 -14.31 -20.59
CA GLN A 379 -10.46 -15.10 -20.58
C GLN A 379 -10.43 -16.15 -19.46
N THR A 380 -9.32 -16.84 -19.31
CA THR A 380 -9.10 -17.84 -18.27
C THR A 380 -9.24 -17.23 -16.88
N SER A 381 -8.65 -16.05 -16.64
CA SER A 381 -8.75 -15.36 -15.35
C SER A 381 -10.18 -14.97 -15.02
N PHE A 382 -10.94 -14.47 -15.99
CA PHE A 382 -12.36 -14.15 -15.78
C PHE A 382 -13.19 -15.43 -15.51
N ALA A 383 -12.89 -16.53 -16.20
CA ALA A 383 -13.55 -17.82 -15.94
C ALA A 383 -13.24 -18.35 -14.53
N TRP A 384 -11.98 -18.29 -14.09
CA TRP A 384 -11.57 -18.68 -12.74
C TRP A 384 -12.24 -17.83 -11.67
N TYR A 385 -12.29 -16.51 -11.84
CA TYR A 385 -12.99 -15.63 -10.90
C TYR A 385 -14.47 -16.00 -10.79
N LYS A 386 -15.16 -16.11 -11.93
CA LYS A 386 -16.58 -16.46 -11.99
C LYS A 386 -16.86 -17.81 -11.31
N THR A 387 -16.12 -18.84 -11.68
CA THR A 387 -16.24 -20.18 -11.09
C THR A 387 -15.91 -20.17 -9.61
N GLY A 388 -14.82 -19.52 -9.21
CA GLY A 388 -14.39 -19.42 -7.83
C GLY A 388 -15.44 -18.75 -6.93
N LYS A 389 -16.12 -17.71 -7.42
CA LYS A 389 -17.24 -17.07 -6.71
C LYS A 389 -18.45 -17.98 -6.62
N GLN A 390 -18.76 -18.74 -7.67
CA GLN A 390 -19.91 -19.68 -7.68
C GLN A 390 -19.74 -20.84 -6.70
N ILE A 391 -18.52 -21.39 -6.58
CA ILE A 391 -18.22 -22.54 -5.70
C ILE A 391 -17.58 -22.15 -4.37
N ASN A 392 -17.53 -20.85 -4.03
CA ASN A 392 -16.86 -20.30 -2.84
C ASN A 392 -15.40 -20.73 -2.67
N ASN A 393 -14.65 -20.80 -3.78
CA ASN A 393 -13.23 -21.19 -3.78
C ASN A 393 -12.30 -19.97 -3.79
N ASN A 394 -11.81 -19.58 -2.62
CA ASN A 394 -10.92 -18.41 -2.48
C ASN A 394 -9.55 -18.58 -3.17
N THR A 395 -9.04 -19.81 -3.26
CA THR A 395 -7.77 -20.08 -3.97
C THR A 395 -7.91 -19.74 -5.46
N LEU A 396 -9.00 -20.15 -6.07
CA LEU A 396 -9.26 -19.87 -7.49
C LEU A 396 -9.46 -18.36 -7.74
N VAL A 397 -10.22 -17.69 -6.86
CA VAL A 397 -10.39 -16.22 -6.92
C VAL A 397 -9.04 -15.50 -6.78
N ARG A 398 -8.17 -15.96 -5.87
CA ARG A 398 -6.83 -15.40 -5.68
C ARG A 398 -5.95 -15.60 -6.94
N LEU A 399 -5.94 -16.79 -7.52
CA LEU A 399 -5.18 -17.08 -8.73
C LEU A 399 -5.65 -16.22 -9.90
N ALA A 400 -6.96 -16.10 -10.10
CA ALA A 400 -7.55 -15.20 -11.10
C ALA A 400 -7.10 -13.74 -10.91
N THR A 401 -7.11 -13.27 -9.66
CA THR A 401 -6.72 -11.91 -9.29
C THR A 401 -5.25 -11.65 -9.61
N GLN A 402 -4.36 -12.54 -9.18
CA GLN A 402 -2.92 -12.38 -9.37
C GLN A 402 -2.53 -12.49 -10.85
N ASN A 403 -3.18 -13.42 -11.59
CA ASN A 403 -2.94 -13.53 -13.02
C ASN A 403 -3.36 -12.25 -13.78
N LEU A 404 -4.53 -11.67 -13.45
CA LEU A 404 -4.92 -10.39 -14.05
C LEU A 404 -4.01 -9.23 -13.64
N TYR A 405 -3.50 -9.19 -12.40
CA TYR A 405 -2.50 -8.18 -12.02
C TYR A 405 -1.24 -8.27 -12.87
N TYR A 406 -0.77 -9.49 -13.13
CA TYR A 406 0.35 -9.71 -14.03
C TYR A 406 0.04 -9.25 -15.46
N ILE A 407 -1.09 -9.68 -16.04
CA ILE A 407 -1.51 -9.31 -17.39
C ILE A 407 -1.60 -7.77 -17.51
N ILE A 408 -2.27 -7.11 -16.58
CA ILE A 408 -2.41 -5.64 -16.57
C ILE A 408 -1.04 -4.95 -16.55
N SER A 409 -0.06 -5.49 -15.81
CA SER A 409 1.29 -4.91 -15.76
C SER A 409 2.08 -5.04 -17.07
N GLN A 410 1.66 -5.94 -17.96
CA GLN A 410 2.30 -6.20 -19.25
C GLN A 410 1.48 -5.67 -20.44
N SER A 411 0.33 -5.06 -20.20
CA SER A 411 -0.63 -4.65 -21.22
C SER A 411 -0.52 -3.15 -21.55
N ASN A 412 -0.89 -2.78 -22.76
CA ASN A 412 -1.09 -1.39 -23.17
C ASN A 412 -2.42 -0.84 -22.63
N ASP A 413 -2.63 0.49 -22.72
CA ASP A 413 -3.83 1.17 -22.21
C ASP A 413 -5.14 0.63 -22.79
N ARG A 414 -5.19 0.31 -24.08
CA ARG A 414 -6.39 -0.25 -24.75
C ARG A 414 -6.79 -1.59 -24.12
N ASP A 415 -5.83 -2.47 -23.89
CA ASP A 415 -6.07 -3.78 -23.27
C ASP A 415 -6.45 -3.63 -21.80
N VAL A 416 -5.78 -2.73 -21.07
CA VAL A 416 -6.10 -2.40 -19.68
C VAL A 416 -7.52 -1.83 -19.53
N ALA A 417 -7.94 -0.91 -20.40
CA ALA A 417 -9.29 -0.39 -20.43
C ALA A 417 -10.33 -1.47 -20.76
N THR A 418 -9.98 -2.40 -21.68
CA THR A 418 -10.80 -3.56 -22.04
C THR A 418 -11.00 -4.50 -20.84
N ILE A 419 -9.92 -4.81 -20.11
CA ILE A 419 -10.00 -5.60 -18.85
C ILE A 419 -10.88 -4.90 -17.82
N SER A 420 -10.67 -3.59 -17.61
CA SER A 420 -11.46 -2.80 -16.68
C SER A 420 -12.96 -2.90 -16.96
N ARG A 421 -13.37 -2.68 -18.20
CA ARG A 421 -14.78 -2.74 -18.63
C ARG A 421 -15.38 -4.13 -18.44
N ASN A 422 -14.65 -5.18 -18.84
CA ASN A 422 -15.13 -6.56 -18.70
C ASN A 422 -15.23 -6.99 -17.23
N ALA A 423 -14.35 -6.51 -16.35
CA ALA A 423 -14.45 -6.74 -14.91
C ALA A 423 -15.73 -6.11 -14.34
N PHE A 424 -16.08 -4.87 -14.71
CA PHE A 424 -17.35 -4.25 -14.30
C PHE A 424 -18.57 -5.02 -14.82
N ASN A 425 -18.54 -5.48 -16.08
CA ASN A 425 -19.64 -6.29 -16.65
C ASN A 425 -19.85 -7.61 -15.90
N LEU A 426 -18.79 -8.15 -15.30
CA LEU A 426 -18.84 -9.36 -14.47
C LEU A 426 -19.20 -9.06 -12.99
N GLY A 427 -19.32 -7.80 -12.59
CA GLY A 427 -19.52 -7.39 -11.21
C GLY A 427 -18.23 -7.45 -10.36
N TRP A 428 -17.06 -7.58 -10.99
CA TRP A 428 -15.77 -7.57 -10.33
C TRP A 428 -15.23 -6.13 -10.23
N ASN A 429 -15.94 -5.32 -9.42
CA ASN A 429 -15.76 -3.88 -9.37
C ASN A 429 -14.35 -3.47 -8.92
N GLU A 430 -13.80 -4.17 -7.91
CA GLU A 430 -12.46 -3.89 -7.40
C GLU A 430 -11.37 -4.11 -8.45
N MET A 431 -11.53 -5.11 -9.32
CA MET A 431 -10.61 -5.36 -10.43
C MET A 431 -10.77 -4.31 -11.53
N GLY A 432 -12.02 -3.95 -11.86
CA GLY A 432 -12.29 -2.89 -12.83
C GLY A 432 -11.64 -1.57 -12.45
N ILE A 433 -11.81 -1.15 -11.19
CA ILE A 433 -11.17 0.05 -10.65
C ILE A 433 -9.64 -0.09 -10.62
N TYR A 434 -9.12 -1.24 -10.21
CA TYR A 434 -7.67 -1.48 -10.18
C TYR A 434 -7.05 -1.33 -11.58
N ALA A 435 -7.61 -1.99 -12.59
CA ALA A 435 -7.14 -1.87 -13.97
C ALA A 435 -7.15 -0.41 -14.43
N ALA A 436 -8.26 0.30 -14.21
CA ALA A 436 -8.38 1.70 -14.59
C ALA A 436 -7.32 2.62 -13.96
N THR A 437 -6.80 2.29 -12.74
CA THR A 437 -5.72 3.06 -12.10
C THR A 437 -4.34 2.83 -12.74
N LYS A 438 -4.24 1.94 -13.72
CA LYS A 438 -3.00 1.60 -14.43
C LYS A 438 -2.92 2.20 -15.83
N LEU A 439 -3.95 2.91 -16.27
CA LEU A 439 -3.93 3.64 -17.53
C LEU A 439 -2.96 4.82 -17.46
N ASP A 440 -2.16 5.01 -18.50
CA ASP A 440 -1.24 6.16 -18.62
C ASP A 440 -2.02 7.47 -18.69
N ILE A 441 -3.14 7.46 -19.41
CA ILE A 441 -4.10 8.58 -19.45
C ILE A 441 -5.36 8.16 -18.70
N ALA A 442 -5.61 8.82 -17.57
CA ALA A 442 -6.66 8.43 -16.66
C ALA A 442 -8.08 8.62 -17.25
N ASP A 443 -8.85 7.55 -17.35
CA ASP A 443 -10.27 7.56 -17.67
C ASP A 443 -11.11 7.64 -16.39
N ALA A 444 -11.76 8.79 -16.17
CA ALA A 444 -12.55 9.01 -14.96
C ALA A 444 -13.75 8.04 -14.87
N SER A 445 -14.37 7.68 -15.99
CA SER A 445 -15.54 6.81 -16.02
C SER A 445 -15.23 5.37 -15.58
N LEU A 446 -14.00 4.91 -15.83
CA LEU A 446 -13.50 3.62 -15.39
C LEU A 446 -12.94 3.67 -13.97
N SER A 447 -12.17 4.73 -13.66
CA SER A 447 -11.53 4.88 -12.36
C SER A 447 -12.51 5.24 -11.24
N PHE A 448 -13.62 5.92 -11.57
CA PHE A 448 -14.65 6.40 -10.63
C PHE A 448 -16.05 5.98 -11.09
N PRO A 449 -16.37 4.68 -11.14
CA PRO A 449 -17.65 4.20 -11.61
C PRO A 449 -18.78 4.64 -10.67
N VAL A 450 -19.91 5.06 -11.25
CA VAL A 450 -21.10 5.47 -10.50
C VAL A 450 -21.99 4.24 -10.26
N LEU A 451 -21.69 3.48 -9.22
CA LEU A 451 -22.37 2.23 -8.86
C LEU A 451 -23.31 2.45 -7.66
N PHE A 452 -24.37 1.65 -7.55
CA PHE A 452 -25.37 1.73 -6.47
C PHE A 452 -25.99 3.12 -6.29
N SER A 453 -26.09 3.91 -7.37
CA SER A 453 -26.51 5.30 -7.36
C SER A 453 -27.87 5.56 -6.68
N PRO A 454 -28.93 4.73 -6.89
CA PRO A 454 -30.20 4.93 -6.21
C PRO A 454 -30.09 4.85 -4.68
N GLN A 455 -29.29 3.90 -4.15
CA GLN A 455 -29.11 3.71 -2.72
C GLN A 455 -28.33 4.86 -2.09
N TYR A 456 -27.24 5.32 -2.75
CA TYR A 456 -26.48 6.49 -2.29
C TYR A 456 -27.30 7.77 -2.33
N LYS A 457 -28.11 7.98 -3.39
CA LYS A 457 -28.98 9.14 -3.49
C LYS A 457 -30.01 9.17 -2.37
N GLN A 458 -30.65 8.04 -2.12
CA GLN A 458 -31.63 7.91 -1.02
C GLN A 458 -31.02 8.17 0.35
N ALA A 459 -29.90 7.48 0.67
CA ALA A 459 -29.23 7.63 1.95
C ALA A 459 -28.70 9.07 2.16
N ALA A 460 -28.08 9.66 1.14
CA ALA A 460 -27.55 11.01 1.21
C ALA A 460 -28.66 12.06 1.44
N GLN A 461 -29.79 11.95 0.73
CA GLN A 461 -30.95 12.82 0.94
C GLN A 461 -31.50 12.72 2.36
N GLN A 462 -31.61 11.50 2.93
CA GLN A 462 -32.07 11.30 4.30
C GLN A 462 -31.14 11.91 5.34
N MET A 463 -29.84 11.90 5.08
CA MET A 463 -28.80 12.36 6.00
C MET A 463 -28.35 13.82 5.76
N GLY A 464 -28.88 14.49 4.73
CA GLY A 464 -28.52 15.87 4.41
C GLY A 464 -27.07 16.06 3.95
N ILE A 465 -26.48 15.05 3.28
CA ILE A 465 -25.13 15.12 2.72
C ILE A 465 -25.16 14.89 1.20
N GLU A 466 -24.10 15.25 0.51
CA GLU A 466 -23.94 14.97 -0.93
C GLU A 466 -23.63 13.48 -1.16
N MET A 467 -24.32 12.85 -2.13
CA MET A 467 -24.15 11.40 -2.39
C MET A 467 -22.72 11.04 -2.84
N THR A 468 -21.98 11.98 -3.38
CA THR A 468 -20.58 11.82 -3.79
C THR A 468 -19.64 11.53 -2.63
N TYR A 469 -19.99 11.96 -1.42
CA TYR A 469 -19.14 11.70 -0.25
C TYR A 469 -19.20 10.23 0.22
N PRO A 470 -20.35 9.61 0.50
CA PRO A 470 -20.37 8.18 0.81
C PRO A 470 -19.87 7.31 -0.37
N MET A 471 -20.05 7.72 -1.63
CA MET A 471 -19.42 7.04 -2.78
C MET A 471 -17.89 7.14 -2.73
N ALA A 472 -17.33 8.29 -2.37
CA ALA A 472 -15.89 8.50 -2.23
C ALA A 472 -15.28 7.61 -1.13
N ILE A 473 -15.97 7.48 0.01
CA ILE A 473 -15.63 6.56 1.10
C ILE A 473 -15.68 5.11 0.58
N THR A 474 -16.77 4.69 -0.03
CA THR A 474 -16.93 3.31 -0.53
C THR A 474 -15.83 2.93 -1.53
N ARG A 475 -15.46 3.86 -2.43
CA ARG A 475 -14.36 3.61 -3.36
C ARG A 475 -13.04 3.37 -2.63
N GLN A 476 -12.79 4.10 -1.55
CA GLN A 476 -11.57 3.92 -0.73
C GLN A 476 -11.62 2.64 0.11
N GLU A 477 -12.77 2.30 0.69
CA GLU A 477 -12.93 1.19 1.63
C GLU A 477 -12.95 -0.18 0.94
N SER A 478 -13.77 -0.34 -0.09
CA SER A 478 -14.03 -1.64 -0.70
C SER A 478 -13.89 -1.68 -2.22
N ARG A 479 -13.64 -0.54 -2.88
CA ARG A 479 -13.78 -0.41 -4.34
C ARG A 479 -15.12 -0.95 -4.84
N PHE A 480 -16.19 -0.64 -4.11
CA PHE A 480 -17.56 -1.11 -4.37
C PHE A 480 -17.76 -2.62 -4.34
N ASN A 481 -16.98 -3.36 -3.56
CA ASN A 481 -17.24 -4.76 -3.29
C ASN A 481 -18.24 -4.89 -2.12
N PRO A 482 -19.51 -5.32 -2.36
CA PRO A 482 -20.51 -5.40 -1.30
C PRO A 482 -20.24 -6.53 -0.29
N ASN A 483 -19.39 -7.48 -0.64
CA ASN A 483 -19.01 -8.63 0.18
C ASN A 483 -17.62 -8.48 0.79
N ALA A 484 -17.05 -7.27 0.78
CA ALA A 484 -15.73 -7.03 1.37
C ALA A 484 -15.76 -7.30 2.87
N LEU A 485 -14.76 -8.03 3.35
CA LEU A 485 -14.54 -8.31 4.76
C LEU A 485 -13.06 -8.07 5.03
N ALA A 486 -12.76 -7.08 5.85
CA ALA A 486 -11.39 -6.78 6.25
C ALA A 486 -10.93 -7.66 7.42
N PHE A 487 -9.63 -7.82 7.55
CA PHE A 487 -9.01 -8.62 8.63
C PHE A 487 -9.36 -8.09 10.02
N ASP A 488 -9.47 -6.77 10.16
CA ASP A 488 -9.86 -6.08 11.40
C ASP A 488 -11.36 -6.11 11.69
N GLY A 489 -12.17 -6.69 10.78
CA GLY A 489 -13.61 -6.90 10.95
C GLY A 489 -14.51 -5.87 10.27
N GLY A 490 -13.98 -4.97 9.45
CA GLY A 490 -14.75 -4.06 8.60
C GLY A 490 -15.59 -4.83 7.58
N VAL A 491 -16.87 -4.47 7.40
CA VAL A 491 -17.82 -5.23 6.57
C VAL A 491 -18.45 -4.36 5.50
N GLY A 492 -18.53 -4.90 4.28
CA GLY A 492 -19.36 -4.41 3.19
C GLY A 492 -18.77 -3.19 2.46
N LEU A 493 -19.63 -2.49 1.73
CA LEU A 493 -19.24 -1.37 0.86
C LEU A 493 -18.46 -0.28 1.59
N MET A 494 -18.92 0.10 2.78
CA MET A 494 -18.34 1.20 3.57
C MET A 494 -17.52 0.70 4.77
N GLN A 495 -17.18 -0.60 4.82
CA GLN A 495 -16.31 -1.23 5.82
C GLN A 495 -16.66 -0.85 7.27
N ILE A 496 -17.96 -1.03 7.62
CA ILE A 496 -18.44 -0.64 8.95
C ILE A 496 -18.03 -1.72 9.97
N MET A 497 -17.40 -1.27 11.05
CA MET A 497 -17.03 -2.12 12.17
C MET A 497 -18.26 -2.55 12.97
N PRO A 498 -18.31 -3.79 13.52
CA PRO A 498 -19.47 -4.28 14.28
C PRO A 498 -19.89 -3.37 15.46
N ALA A 499 -18.92 -2.83 16.21
CA ALA A 499 -19.21 -1.91 17.31
C ALA A 499 -19.81 -0.58 16.82
N THR A 500 -19.27 -0.03 15.72
CA THR A 500 -19.81 1.17 15.07
C THR A 500 -21.22 0.92 14.54
N ALA A 501 -21.49 -0.25 13.93
CA ALA A 501 -22.82 -0.62 13.47
C ALA A 501 -23.86 -0.68 14.62
N ALA A 502 -23.47 -1.24 15.76
CA ALA A 502 -24.34 -1.30 16.94
C ALA A 502 -24.64 0.11 17.48
N TYR A 503 -23.63 0.98 17.54
CA TYR A 503 -23.80 2.39 17.91
C TYR A 503 -24.75 3.13 16.97
N ILE A 504 -24.57 3.00 15.67
CA ILE A 504 -25.42 3.63 14.64
C ILE A 504 -26.87 3.13 14.77
N ALA A 505 -27.07 1.81 14.86
CA ALA A 505 -28.38 1.20 15.00
C ALA A 505 -29.14 1.75 16.23
N LYS A 506 -28.45 1.86 17.38
CA LYS A 506 -28.99 2.47 18.60
C LYS A 506 -29.39 3.93 18.39
N LYS A 507 -28.52 4.74 17.76
CA LYS A 507 -28.78 6.17 17.52
C LYS A 507 -29.91 6.40 16.50
N MET A 508 -30.03 5.53 15.49
CA MET A 508 -31.09 5.59 14.50
C MET A 508 -32.41 4.94 14.95
N GLY A 509 -32.43 4.23 16.07
CA GLY A 509 -33.60 3.44 16.51
C GLY A 509 -33.96 2.33 15.51
N SER A 510 -32.99 1.73 14.84
CA SER A 510 -33.19 0.74 13.78
C SER A 510 -32.57 -0.62 14.13
N SER A 511 -32.97 -1.65 13.38
CA SER A 511 -32.31 -2.96 13.47
C SER A 511 -30.87 -2.89 12.93
N ASN A 512 -29.96 -3.69 13.50
CA ASN A 512 -28.57 -3.75 13.06
C ASN A 512 -28.41 -4.63 11.80
N CYS A 513 -28.64 -4.04 10.63
CA CYS A 513 -28.67 -4.72 9.33
C CYS A 513 -27.41 -4.46 8.45
N TYR A 514 -26.33 -3.92 9.03
CA TYR A 514 -25.14 -3.40 8.31
C TYR A 514 -24.45 -4.41 7.36
N LYS A 515 -24.75 -5.70 7.46
CA LYS A 515 -24.21 -6.74 6.56
C LYS A 515 -24.87 -6.75 5.19
N THR A 516 -26.06 -6.14 5.02
CA THR A 516 -26.68 -5.97 3.72
C THR A 516 -26.17 -4.69 3.06
N TYR A 517 -25.92 -4.72 1.74
CA TYR A 517 -25.30 -3.58 1.06
C TYR A 517 -26.10 -2.28 1.18
N SER A 518 -27.44 -2.35 1.12
CA SER A 518 -28.31 -1.17 1.22
C SER A 518 -28.25 -0.53 2.61
N CYS A 519 -28.33 -1.34 3.67
CA CYS A 519 -28.20 -0.88 5.05
C CYS A 519 -26.78 -0.41 5.37
N ASN A 520 -25.77 -1.05 4.80
CA ASN A 520 -24.38 -0.64 4.94
C ASN A 520 -24.15 0.79 4.40
N ILE A 521 -24.72 1.10 3.22
CA ILE A 521 -24.72 2.46 2.67
C ILE A 521 -25.45 3.44 3.60
N GLN A 522 -26.62 3.06 4.11
CA GLN A 522 -27.41 3.92 5.00
C GLN A 522 -26.67 4.22 6.31
N PHE A 523 -26.10 3.20 6.94
CA PHE A 523 -25.33 3.34 8.19
C PHE A 523 -24.06 4.16 7.98
N GLY A 524 -23.30 3.87 6.93
CA GLY A 524 -22.10 4.63 6.59
C GLY A 524 -22.40 6.10 6.28
N SER A 525 -23.49 6.37 5.54
CA SER A 525 -23.93 7.74 5.24
C SER A 525 -24.36 8.50 6.51
N TRP A 526 -25.05 7.82 7.43
CA TRP A 526 -25.40 8.39 8.73
C TRP A 526 -24.17 8.75 9.54
N TYR A 527 -23.19 7.84 9.61
CA TYR A 527 -21.95 8.10 10.34
C TYR A 527 -21.13 9.24 9.76
N LEU A 528 -21.09 9.34 8.42
CA LEU A 528 -20.46 10.48 7.74
C LEU A 528 -21.14 11.82 8.05
N ALA A 529 -22.47 11.87 8.02
CA ALA A 529 -23.24 13.05 8.39
C ALA A 529 -22.96 13.45 9.85
N HIS A 530 -22.92 12.46 10.76
CA HIS A 530 -22.56 12.68 12.16
C HIS A 530 -21.14 13.29 12.28
N LEU A 531 -20.14 12.74 11.58
CA LEU A 531 -18.79 13.28 11.58
C LEU A 531 -18.70 14.67 10.94
N MET A 532 -19.41 14.93 9.82
CA MET A 532 -19.46 16.26 9.21
C MET A 532 -19.99 17.31 10.19
N ASN A 533 -21.07 17.02 10.89
CA ASN A 533 -21.59 17.91 11.92
C ASN A 533 -20.58 18.13 13.05
N LYS A 534 -19.95 17.06 13.53
CA LYS A 534 -18.97 17.08 14.60
C LYS A 534 -17.74 17.93 14.25
N PHE A 535 -17.29 17.93 12.99
CA PHE A 535 -16.12 18.65 12.52
C PHE A 535 -16.45 19.96 11.76
N GLY A 536 -17.67 20.50 11.90
CA GLY A 536 -18.03 21.79 11.29
C GLY A 536 -18.02 21.79 9.78
N ASN A 537 -18.50 20.73 9.19
CA ASN A 537 -18.50 20.46 7.74
C ASN A 537 -17.10 20.44 7.11
N ASN A 538 -16.09 20.10 7.91
CA ASN A 538 -14.73 19.92 7.41
C ASN A 538 -14.49 18.47 6.97
N ILE A 539 -14.45 18.26 5.66
CA ILE A 539 -14.25 16.93 5.05
C ILE A 539 -12.90 16.29 5.43
N ILE A 540 -11.86 17.08 5.67
CA ILE A 540 -10.52 16.59 6.03
C ILE A 540 -10.63 15.80 7.34
N TYR A 541 -11.20 16.44 8.38
CA TYR A 541 -11.29 15.82 9.70
C TYR A 541 -12.46 14.84 9.84
N ALA A 542 -13.54 15.02 9.07
CA ALA A 542 -14.59 14.01 9.00
C ALA A 542 -14.06 12.70 8.36
N SER A 543 -13.27 12.79 7.29
CA SER A 543 -12.61 11.62 6.69
C SER A 543 -11.54 11.02 7.60
N ALA A 544 -10.73 11.85 8.28
CA ALA A 544 -9.77 11.38 9.28
C ALA A 544 -10.46 10.68 10.46
N GLY A 545 -11.62 11.21 10.91
CA GLY A 545 -12.44 10.63 11.95
C GLY A 545 -13.07 9.30 11.58
N TYR A 546 -13.44 9.13 10.30
CA TYR A 546 -13.95 7.86 9.79
C TYR A 546 -12.88 6.76 9.84
N ASN A 547 -11.65 7.06 9.46
CA ASN A 547 -10.54 6.09 9.40
C ASN A 547 -9.84 5.89 10.75
N ALA A 548 -9.48 6.97 11.47
CA ALA A 548 -8.66 6.91 12.69
C ALA A 548 -9.43 7.13 13.99
N GLY A 549 -10.74 7.34 13.90
CA GLY A 549 -11.60 7.67 15.02
C GLY A 549 -11.69 9.17 15.30
N PRO A 550 -12.87 9.64 15.78
CA PRO A 550 -13.16 11.07 15.95
C PRO A 550 -12.27 11.75 17.00
N GLY A 551 -11.84 11.05 18.04
CA GLY A 551 -10.97 11.61 19.08
C GLY A 551 -9.60 12.03 18.55
N ARG A 552 -8.95 11.21 17.70
CA ARG A 552 -7.67 11.56 17.07
C ARG A 552 -7.83 12.71 16.08
N ALA A 553 -8.84 12.63 15.22
CA ALA A 553 -9.12 13.67 14.22
C ALA A 553 -9.38 15.03 14.89
N HIS A 554 -10.04 15.06 16.05
CA HIS A 554 -10.27 16.29 16.79
C HIS A 554 -8.97 16.92 17.33
N ARG A 555 -8.07 16.11 17.92
CA ARG A 555 -6.76 16.61 18.36
C ARG A 555 -5.97 17.22 17.20
N TRP A 556 -6.00 16.58 16.03
CA TRP A 556 -5.32 17.10 14.83
C TRP A 556 -5.97 18.39 14.32
N GLN A 557 -7.32 18.47 14.32
CA GLN A 557 -8.02 19.70 13.94
C GLN A 557 -7.63 20.88 14.85
N GLN A 558 -7.54 20.64 16.15
CA GLN A 558 -7.10 21.68 17.11
C GLN A 558 -5.65 22.10 16.89
N ALA A 559 -4.75 21.14 16.66
CA ALA A 559 -3.33 21.40 16.48
C ALA A 559 -3.02 22.16 15.18
N PHE A 560 -3.79 21.92 14.10
CA PHE A 560 -3.51 22.47 12.77
C PHE A 560 -4.45 23.59 12.35
N GLN A 561 -5.37 24.01 13.24
CA GLN A 561 -6.27 25.12 12.92
C GLN A 561 -5.48 26.36 12.45
N ASN A 562 -6.07 27.11 11.52
CA ASN A 562 -5.48 28.29 10.87
C ASN A 562 -4.29 28.02 9.92
N MET A 563 -3.84 26.77 9.74
CA MET A 563 -2.91 26.41 8.70
C MET A 563 -3.63 26.28 7.33
N ASP A 564 -2.89 26.40 6.23
CA ASP A 564 -3.39 26.06 4.89
C ASP A 564 -3.92 24.61 4.86
N ASN A 565 -5.09 24.38 4.26
CA ASN A 565 -5.72 23.08 4.26
C ASN A 565 -4.85 21.97 3.61
N ARG A 566 -3.98 22.32 2.65
CA ARG A 566 -3.01 21.39 2.05
C ARG A 566 -1.97 20.94 3.08
N ILE A 567 -1.51 21.89 3.92
CA ILE A 567 -0.56 21.62 5.01
C ILE A 567 -1.27 20.77 6.08
N GLN A 568 -2.51 21.10 6.46
CA GLN A 568 -3.26 20.29 7.43
C GLN A 568 -3.36 18.82 7.01
N VAL A 569 -3.67 18.55 5.73
CA VAL A 569 -3.71 17.17 5.20
C VAL A 569 -2.34 16.51 5.29
N GLU A 570 -1.26 17.22 4.92
CA GLU A 570 0.11 16.67 4.93
C GLU A 570 0.62 16.39 6.34
N LEU A 571 0.16 17.13 7.34
CA LEU A 571 0.58 16.98 8.73
C LEU A 571 -0.19 15.91 9.51
N ILE A 572 -1.22 15.27 8.96
CA ILE A 572 -1.89 14.15 9.62
C ILE A 572 -0.84 13.10 10.00
N PRO A 573 -0.67 12.78 11.30
CA PRO A 573 0.46 11.98 11.76
C PRO A 573 0.48 10.56 11.19
N PHE A 574 -0.65 9.89 11.19
CA PHE A 574 -0.75 8.51 10.70
C PHE A 574 -0.72 8.48 9.17
N LYS A 575 0.33 7.89 8.62
CA LYS A 575 0.51 7.78 7.16
C LYS A 575 -0.73 7.18 6.48
N ILE A 576 -1.28 6.11 7.02
CA ILE A 576 -2.48 5.44 6.49
C ILE A 576 -3.66 6.42 6.45
N THR A 577 -3.88 7.17 7.54
CA THR A 577 -4.98 8.14 7.62
C THR A 577 -4.74 9.36 6.71
N ARG A 578 -3.51 9.83 6.60
CA ARG A 578 -3.13 10.91 5.67
C ARG A 578 -3.41 10.51 4.22
N ASP A 579 -2.95 9.32 3.81
CA ASP A 579 -3.20 8.76 2.48
C ASP A 579 -4.71 8.55 2.24
N TYR A 580 -5.44 8.13 3.27
CA TYR A 580 -6.90 7.97 3.23
C TYR A 580 -7.61 9.29 2.97
N VAL A 581 -7.30 10.34 3.74
CA VAL A 581 -7.89 11.67 3.58
C VAL A 581 -7.59 12.24 2.19
N GLN A 582 -6.36 12.12 1.70
CA GLN A 582 -6.00 12.53 0.35
C GLN A 582 -6.84 11.81 -0.71
N LYS A 583 -7.00 10.49 -0.59
CA LYS A 583 -7.78 9.69 -1.55
C LYS A 583 -9.27 9.98 -1.48
N VAL A 584 -9.86 10.09 -0.29
CA VAL A 584 -11.29 10.40 -0.13
C VAL A 584 -11.61 11.80 -0.64
N THR A 585 -10.77 12.80 -0.34
CA THR A 585 -10.93 14.17 -0.85
C THR A 585 -10.86 14.18 -2.39
N THR A 586 -9.90 13.45 -2.95
CA THR A 586 -9.78 13.27 -4.41
C THR A 586 -11.00 12.58 -5.00
N ASN A 587 -11.41 11.44 -4.43
CA ASN A 587 -12.55 10.69 -4.92
C ASN A 587 -13.82 11.55 -4.94
N LYS A 588 -14.08 12.29 -3.86
CA LYS A 588 -15.26 13.16 -3.78
C LYS A 588 -15.21 14.25 -4.85
N LEU A 589 -14.08 14.94 -5.00
CA LEU A 589 -13.92 15.99 -6.00
C LEU A 589 -14.14 15.46 -7.42
N VAL A 590 -13.62 14.28 -7.76
CA VAL A 590 -13.80 13.68 -9.08
C VAL A 590 -15.26 13.25 -9.29
N TYR A 591 -15.92 12.65 -8.30
CA TYR A 591 -17.36 12.34 -8.39
C TYR A 591 -18.22 13.59 -8.54
N ASP A 592 -17.91 14.67 -7.81
CA ASP A 592 -18.60 15.96 -7.97
C ASP A 592 -18.44 16.49 -9.41
N SER A 593 -17.24 16.36 -9.96
CA SER A 593 -16.94 16.82 -11.33
C SER A 593 -17.68 15.99 -12.38
N LEU A 594 -17.74 14.66 -12.22
CA LEU A 594 -18.46 13.77 -13.14
C LEU A 594 -19.98 14.03 -13.11
N ILE A 595 -20.56 14.23 -11.92
CA ILE A 595 -22.01 14.45 -11.77
C ILE A 595 -22.41 15.83 -12.27
N ASN A 596 -21.58 16.86 -12.03
CA ASN A 596 -21.87 18.24 -12.41
C ASN A 596 -21.27 18.63 -13.77
N ASN A 597 -20.66 17.69 -14.50
CA ASN A 597 -19.97 17.92 -15.78
C ASN A 597 -18.98 19.09 -15.70
N SER A 598 -18.12 19.10 -14.69
CA SER A 598 -17.15 20.16 -14.41
C SER A 598 -15.73 19.60 -14.33
N GLN A 599 -14.73 20.47 -14.38
CA GLN A 599 -13.33 20.04 -14.23
C GLN A 599 -12.93 19.98 -12.75
N PRO A 600 -12.20 18.94 -12.30
CA PRO A 600 -11.78 18.79 -10.92
C PRO A 600 -10.67 19.79 -10.55
N ASN A 601 -11.00 20.79 -9.76
CA ASN A 601 -10.05 21.80 -9.26
C ASN A 601 -9.81 21.61 -7.76
N MET A 602 -8.76 20.88 -7.40
CA MET A 602 -8.43 20.54 -6.00
C MET A 602 -8.11 21.78 -5.16
N LEU A 603 -7.43 22.78 -5.74
CA LEU A 603 -7.09 24.01 -5.02
C LEU A 603 -8.34 24.80 -4.66
N ALA A 604 -9.24 25.02 -5.63
CA ALA A 604 -10.51 25.70 -5.38
C ALA A 604 -11.40 24.92 -4.39
N TYR A 605 -11.36 23.60 -4.44
CA TYR A 605 -12.09 22.74 -3.51
C TYR A 605 -11.59 22.89 -2.08
N LEU A 606 -10.27 22.75 -1.84
CA LEU A 606 -9.68 22.88 -0.51
C LEU A 606 -9.82 24.30 0.08
N ASN A 607 -9.78 25.35 -0.75
CA ASN A 607 -9.97 26.73 -0.30
C ASN A 607 -11.38 26.99 0.27
N LYS A 608 -12.37 26.15 -0.05
CA LYS A 608 -13.73 26.24 0.52
C LYS A 608 -13.90 25.50 1.84
N VAL A 609 -12.95 24.62 2.20
CA VAL A 609 -13.02 23.84 3.44
C VAL A 609 -12.77 24.75 4.64
N ASN A 610 -13.69 24.73 5.61
CA ASN A 610 -13.52 25.49 6.87
C ASN A 610 -12.33 24.93 7.66
N ASN A 611 -11.32 25.77 7.91
CA ASN A 611 -10.09 25.37 8.60
C ASN A 611 -10.05 25.69 10.11
N LYS A 612 -11.15 26.20 10.67
CA LYS A 612 -11.25 26.49 12.10
C LYS A 612 -11.73 25.27 12.86
N ALA A 613 -11.09 25.00 14.00
CA ALA A 613 -11.57 23.99 14.93
C ALA A 613 -12.91 24.44 15.55
N GLN A 614 -13.84 23.48 15.71
CA GLN A 614 -15.09 23.72 16.44
C GLN A 614 -14.98 23.25 17.88
N THR A 615 -15.83 23.80 18.74
CA THR A 615 -15.97 23.33 20.12
C THR A 615 -16.53 21.91 20.09
N PHE A 616 -15.77 20.96 20.59
CA PHE A 616 -16.12 19.56 20.60
C PHE A 616 -17.06 19.29 21.77
N ILE A 617 -18.31 18.96 21.49
CA ILE A 617 -19.20 18.46 22.52
C ILE A 617 -18.78 17.00 22.74
N VAL A 618 -18.28 16.70 23.94
CA VAL A 618 -17.94 15.33 24.35
C VAL A 618 -19.28 14.62 24.59
N ASP A 619 -19.84 14.04 23.51
CA ASP A 619 -20.83 13.01 23.66
C ASP A 619 -20.13 11.75 24.19
N ASP A 620 -20.87 10.81 24.81
CA ASP A 620 -20.40 9.51 25.33
C ASP A 620 -19.75 8.59 24.26
N ASP A 621 -19.33 9.15 23.13
CA ASP A 621 -18.71 8.46 21.99
C ASP A 621 -17.31 7.88 22.29
N ASN A 622 -16.70 8.25 23.43
CA ASN A 622 -15.40 7.72 23.87
C ASN A 622 -15.43 6.24 24.25
N ASN A 623 -16.62 5.59 24.23
CA ASN A 623 -16.78 4.17 24.51
C ASN A 623 -16.98 3.32 23.23
N SER A 624 -17.06 3.91 22.02
CA SER A 624 -16.82 3.16 20.78
C SER A 624 -15.32 2.88 20.71
N GLY A 625 -14.93 1.70 21.18
CA GLY A 625 -13.55 1.31 21.40
C GLY A 625 -12.61 1.80 20.30
N ASP A 626 -11.44 2.25 20.70
CA ASP A 626 -10.30 2.50 19.80
C ASP A 626 -10.09 1.26 18.91
N ALA A 627 -10.89 1.17 17.84
CA ALA A 627 -10.92 0.03 16.91
C ALA A 627 -9.64 -0.04 16.06
N THR A 628 -8.58 0.66 16.48
CA THR A 628 -7.33 0.77 15.73
C THR A 628 -6.07 0.52 16.55
N SER A 629 -6.17 -0.29 17.63
CA SER A 629 -4.95 -0.81 18.26
C SER A 629 -4.19 -1.82 17.38
N ALA A 630 -4.74 -2.21 16.22
CA ALA A 630 -4.12 -3.15 15.28
C ALA A 630 -3.36 -2.47 14.10
N LEU A 631 -3.46 -1.15 13.91
CA LEU A 631 -2.80 -0.45 12.80
C LEU A 631 -1.46 0.21 13.17
N SER A 632 -0.96 0.03 14.40
CA SER A 632 0.38 0.51 14.79
C SER A 632 1.50 -0.50 14.55
N GLN A 633 1.24 -1.63 13.89
CA GLN A 633 2.25 -2.62 13.52
C GLN A 633 2.06 -3.01 12.04
N ASN A 634 2.63 -2.19 11.13
CA ASN A 634 3.20 -2.65 9.85
C ASN A 634 3.87 -1.48 9.12
#